data_ccb903ed9ff25a09829a568d8c436880
#
_entry.id   ccb903ed9ff25a09829a568d8c436880
#
_cell.length_a   1.000
_cell.length_b   1.000
_cell.length_c   1.000
_cell.angle_alpha   90.00
_cell.angle_beta   90.00
_cell.angle_gamma   90.00
#
_symmetry.space_group_name_H-M   'P 1'
#
loop_
_entity.id
_entity.type
_entity.pdbx_description
1 polymer ?
#
loop_
_entity_poly.entity_id
_entity_poly.type
_entity_poly.pdbx_seq_one_letter_code
_entity_poly.pdbx_strand_id
1 'polypeptide(L)'
;MSGEVEPGQSFYRGDVLNRMPRQVELLRETAIQEHVLKGWMPDKPFIGPNSTIVAFGSCFASNIGNYLHNLGFDIATARQGRAYVQMIADGLVNVFAICQQFEWAWENIAPSAELWHGWKGERFEYDEEVRLATKALFDKADVFILTFGLSEIWYDELTGGTFWRAIPKGKFDKTRHKFRVATSAETAERLRRIYDLIRKHRPQATIVFTLSPIGLAASFRPVSCISANSVSKAVLRAAIDEVHRSVDDPNFFYFPAYEVVMNGFRTPFGSDLRHVHDYILKANMKAFEHYFCTTGLSETDLQKEIREALDADGAVTTGDRDRFRAFVEMHRRQQMNKEEASAVERELLLKRSRSSLAGRAAAAHAAISSALAACWAATLSAVGATRTGGPGNTPPSRNGPISKVVDHAKIKHAEELRLARREARAAARKALMAERAAGAGSKTK
;
A
#
# COMPACT_ATOMS: atom_id res chain seq x y z
N MET A 1 -0.43 41.15 23.01
CA MET A 1 0.05 40.77 24.33
C MET A 1 1.56 40.68 24.28
N SER A 2 2.27 41.58 24.94
CA SER A 2 3.74 41.60 25.02
C SER A 2 4.17 40.37 25.82
N GLY A 3 4.78 39.38 25.14
CA GLY A 3 5.37 38.24 25.82
C GLY A 3 6.46 38.70 26.77
N GLU A 4 6.28 38.45 28.07
CA GLU A 4 7.31 38.67 29.06
C GLU A 4 8.56 37.89 28.68
N VAL A 5 9.64 38.60 28.40
CA VAL A 5 10.96 38.01 28.17
C VAL A 5 11.45 37.47 29.51
N GLU A 6 11.61 36.18 29.64
CA GLU A 6 12.17 35.58 30.89
C GLU A 6 13.57 36.20 31.17
N PRO A 7 13.84 36.58 32.44
CA PRO A 7 15.14 37.09 32.80
C PRO A 7 16.25 36.12 32.46
N GLY A 8 17.22 36.53 31.65
CA GLY A 8 18.39 35.71 31.27
C GLY A 8 18.49 35.29 29.80
N GLN A 9 17.58 35.72 28.92
CA GLN A 9 17.69 35.45 27.47
C GLN A 9 18.46 36.59 26.79
N SER A 10 19.70 36.34 26.42
CA SER A 10 20.59 37.31 25.75
C SER A 10 20.38 37.46 24.24
N PHE A 11 19.46 36.65 23.65
CA PHE A 11 19.28 36.57 22.21
C PHE A 11 17.86 36.92 21.78
N TYR A 12 17.75 37.71 20.70
CA TYR A 12 16.46 37.95 20.04
C TYR A 12 15.90 36.63 19.43
N ARG A 13 14.64 36.37 19.68
CA ARG A 13 13.96 35.13 19.28
C ARG A 13 12.89 35.30 18.20
N GLY A 14 12.66 36.54 17.75
CA GLY A 14 11.57 36.85 16.82
C GLY A 14 10.22 36.99 17.50
N ASP A 15 9.22 37.36 16.70
CA ASP A 15 7.84 37.53 17.17
C ASP A 15 7.07 36.22 17.34
N VAL A 16 7.52 35.17 16.63
CA VAL A 16 6.95 33.82 16.70
C VAL A 16 8.00 32.86 17.24
N LEU A 17 7.79 32.36 18.44
CA LEU A 17 8.68 31.41 19.08
C LEU A 17 7.97 30.11 19.41
N ASN A 18 8.40 29.02 18.79
CA ASN A 18 8.00 27.66 19.14
C ASN A 18 9.16 26.98 19.87
N ARG A 19 8.95 26.59 21.11
CA ARG A 19 9.95 25.92 21.94
C ARG A 19 9.80 24.41 21.83
N MET A 20 10.91 23.68 21.99
CA MET A 20 10.87 22.24 22.17
C MET A 20 10.09 21.94 23.46
N PRO A 21 9.07 21.06 23.43
CA PRO A 21 8.30 20.71 24.62
C PRO A 21 9.15 19.92 25.61
N ARG A 22 8.81 20.05 26.89
CA ARG A 22 9.35 19.18 27.94
C ARG A 22 8.65 17.83 27.90
N GLN A 23 9.31 16.81 28.40
CA GLN A 23 8.76 15.44 28.42
C GLN A 23 7.36 15.34 29.07
N VAL A 24 7.11 16.11 30.13
CA VAL A 24 5.80 16.15 30.83
C VAL A 24 4.69 16.75 29.97
N GLU A 25 5.03 17.61 29.02
CA GLU A 25 4.08 18.24 28.10
C GLU A 25 3.65 17.25 27.02
N LEU A 26 4.55 16.34 26.60
CA LEU A 26 4.26 15.29 25.64
C LEU A 26 3.35 14.15 26.18
N LEU A 27 3.08 14.14 27.47
CA LEU A 27 2.18 13.15 28.09
C LEU A 27 0.71 13.61 28.14
N ARG A 28 0.42 14.82 27.63
CA ARG A 28 -0.95 15.35 27.59
C ARG A 28 -1.66 14.87 26.31
N GLU A 29 -2.96 14.73 26.38
CA GLU A 29 -3.82 14.41 25.24
C GLU A 29 -3.77 15.45 24.11
N THR A 30 -3.43 16.70 24.46
CA THR A 30 -3.27 17.82 23.51
C THR A 30 -1.88 17.88 22.87
N ALA A 31 -0.92 17.09 23.39
CA ALA A 31 0.49 17.20 23.01
C ALA A 31 0.76 17.05 21.51
N ILE A 32 0.09 16.08 20.88
CA ILE A 32 0.24 15.84 19.43
C ILE A 32 -0.23 17.06 18.65
N GLN A 33 -1.35 17.67 19.04
CA GLN A 33 -1.93 18.84 18.41
C GLN A 33 -1.03 20.07 18.60
N GLU A 34 -0.61 20.32 19.85
CA GLU A 34 0.14 21.52 20.21
C GLU A 34 1.60 21.51 19.75
N HIS A 35 2.23 20.34 19.72
CA HIS A 35 3.68 20.23 19.51
C HIS A 35 4.09 19.52 18.23
N VAL A 36 3.22 18.74 17.60
CA VAL A 36 3.53 17.99 16.38
C VAL A 36 2.74 18.52 15.18
N LEU A 37 1.43 18.67 15.30
CA LEU A 37 0.55 19.06 14.19
C LEU A 37 0.46 20.57 14.00
N LYS A 38 0.83 21.37 15.01
CA LYS A 38 0.75 22.83 14.98
C LYS A 38 1.40 23.41 13.72
N GLY A 39 0.65 24.20 12.99
CA GLY A 39 1.12 24.89 11.77
C GLY A 39 1.18 24.05 10.50
N TRP A 40 0.77 22.79 10.58
CA TRP A 40 0.73 21.88 9.42
C TRP A 40 -0.69 21.57 8.94
N MET A 41 -1.67 21.80 9.79
CA MET A 41 -3.05 21.39 9.51
C MET A 41 -3.80 22.48 8.76
N PRO A 42 -4.76 22.11 7.92
CA PRO A 42 -5.66 23.07 7.28
C PRO A 42 -6.54 23.77 8.32
N ASP A 43 -6.95 25.00 8.02
CA ASP A 43 -7.85 25.80 8.89
C ASP A 43 -9.23 25.13 9.07
N LYS A 44 -9.66 24.36 8.07
CA LYS A 44 -10.94 23.67 8.07
C LYS A 44 -10.84 22.34 7.34
N PRO A 45 -11.53 21.29 7.83
CA PRO A 45 -11.70 20.03 7.09
C PRO A 45 -12.35 20.28 5.72
N PHE A 46 -11.89 19.57 4.69
CA PHE A 46 -12.37 19.76 3.31
C PHE A 46 -12.63 18.45 2.54
N ILE A 47 -12.14 17.31 3.04
CA ILE A 47 -12.38 16.01 2.41
C ILE A 47 -13.79 15.55 2.80
N GLY A 48 -14.73 15.61 1.85
CA GLY A 48 -16.10 15.15 2.04
C GLY A 48 -16.33 13.72 1.55
N PRO A 49 -17.51 13.14 1.85
CA PRO A 49 -17.85 11.78 1.42
C PRO A 49 -17.90 11.60 -0.10
N ASN A 50 -18.12 12.70 -0.84
CA ASN A 50 -18.15 12.71 -2.31
C ASN A 50 -16.76 12.97 -2.94
N SER A 51 -15.73 13.24 -2.14
CA SER A 51 -14.36 13.44 -2.65
C SER A 51 -13.80 12.14 -3.16
N THR A 52 -13.34 12.12 -4.40
CA THR A 52 -12.59 10.97 -4.95
C THR A 52 -11.13 11.04 -4.50
N ILE A 53 -10.72 10.07 -3.69
CA ILE A 53 -9.39 10.04 -3.07
C ILE A 53 -8.51 9.01 -3.75
N VAL A 54 -7.32 9.41 -4.17
CA VAL A 54 -6.26 8.54 -4.65
C VAL A 54 -5.16 8.49 -3.59
N ALA A 55 -5.02 7.34 -2.91
CA ALA A 55 -4.04 7.14 -1.84
C ALA A 55 -3.11 5.97 -2.20
N PHE A 56 -1.82 6.23 -2.40
CA PHE A 56 -0.83 5.18 -2.67
C PHE A 56 0.58 5.58 -2.24
N GLY A 57 1.49 4.61 -2.27
CA GLY A 57 2.88 4.78 -1.86
C GLY A 57 3.35 3.64 -0.97
N SER A 58 3.72 3.92 0.27
CA SER A 58 4.06 2.89 1.26
C SER A 58 2.81 2.23 1.85
N CYS A 59 2.99 1.14 2.62
CA CYS A 59 1.89 0.48 3.34
C CYS A 59 1.13 1.41 4.30
N PHE A 60 1.71 2.55 4.70
CA PHE A 60 1.00 3.56 5.46
C PHE A 60 -0.12 4.25 4.64
N ALA A 61 0.06 4.40 3.31
CA ALA A 61 -1.02 4.87 2.42
C ALA A 61 -2.22 3.92 2.43
N SER A 62 -1.96 2.61 2.47
CA SER A 62 -3.03 1.60 2.60
C SER A 62 -3.75 1.71 3.95
N ASN A 63 -3.06 2.04 5.04
CA ASN A 63 -3.70 2.28 6.34
C ASN A 63 -4.65 3.47 6.27
N ILE A 64 -4.22 4.62 5.71
CA ILE A 64 -5.08 5.78 5.51
C ILE A 64 -6.26 5.42 4.60
N GLY A 65 -5.99 4.82 3.44
CA GLY A 65 -7.02 4.44 2.48
C GLY A 65 -8.05 3.47 3.07
N ASN A 66 -7.62 2.44 3.79
CA ASN A 66 -8.53 1.48 4.44
C ASN A 66 -9.34 2.13 5.55
N TYR A 67 -8.72 3.01 6.33
CA TYR A 67 -9.41 3.75 7.39
C TYR A 67 -10.54 4.62 6.82
N LEU A 68 -10.23 5.45 5.83
CA LEU A 68 -11.21 6.32 5.18
C LEU A 68 -12.29 5.51 4.43
N HIS A 69 -11.91 4.42 3.77
CA HIS A 69 -12.88 3.52 3.13
C HIS A 69 -13.88 2.95 4.14
N ASN A 70 -13.43 2.57 5.34
CA ASN A 70 -14.31 2.08 6.41
C ASN A 70 -15.25 3.16 6.97
N LEU A 71 -14.90 4.44 6.80
CA LEU A 71 -15.76 5.60 7.11
C LEU A 71 -16.72 5.95 5.96
N GLY A 72 -16.65 5.23 4.83
CA GLY A 72 -17.53 5.44 3.69
C GLY A 72 -17.01 6.41 2.63
N PHE A 73 -15.76 6.86 2.72
CA PHE A 73 -15.14 7.70 1.69
C PHE A 73 -14.84 6.92 0.40
N ASP A 74 -14.85 7.64 -0.71
CA ASP A 74 -14.54 7.11 -2.02
C ASP A 74 -13.02 7.01 -2.26
N ILE A 75 -12.44 5.87 -1.91
CA ILE A 75 -11.01 5.59 -2.14
C ILE A 75 -10.84 4.89 -3.49
N ALA A 76 -10.48 5.65 -4.51
CA ALA A 76 -10.35 5.14 -5.88
C ALA A 76 -9.28 4.04 -5.99
N THR A 77 -8.21 4.11 -5.21
CA THR A 77 -7.15 3.08 -5.17
C THR A 77 -7.55 1.82 -4.41
N ALA A 78 -8.57 1.85 -3.56
CA ALA A 78 -9.11 0.67 -2.88
C ALA A 78 -10.14 -0.09 -3.74
N ARG A 79 -10.63 0.51 -4.82
CA ARG A 79 -11.53 -0.15 -5.77
C ARG A 79 -10.78 -1.20 -6.57
N GLN A 80 -11.49 -2.25 -6.96
CA GLN A 80 -10.93 -3.21 -7.93
C GLN A 80 -10.81 -2.51 -9.28
N GLY A 81 -9.64 -2.61 -9.90
CA GLY A 81 -9.39 -1.99 -11.18
C GLY A 81 -8.11 -2.51 -11.83
N ARG A 82 -7.83 -2.02 -13.05
CA ARG A 82 -6.67 -2.40 -13.83
C ARG A 82 -5.44 -1.54 -13.56
N ALA A 83 -5.61 -0.35 -12.97
CA ALA A 83 -4.49 0.55 -12.69
C ALA A 83 -3.49 -0.10 -11.71
N TYR A 84 -2.21 0.04 -11.99
CA TYR A 84 -1.19 -0.57 -11.15
C TYR A 84 -1.22 -0.01 -9.72
N VAL A 85 -1.55 1.26 -9.54
CA VAL A 85 -1.75 1.88 -8.23
C VAL A 85 -2.91 1.26 -7.42
N GLN A 86 -3.86 0.58 -8.08
CA GLN A 86 -4.92 -0.20 -7.42
C GLN A 86 -4.46 -1.62 -7.08
N MET A 87 -3.59 -2.21 -7.92
CA MET A 87 -3.11 -3.57 -7.75
C MET A 87 -2.02 -3.67 -6.68
N ILE A 88 -1.16 -2.65 -6.58
CA ILE A 88 0.03 -2.61 -5.72
C ILE A 88 0.16 -1.29 -4.96
N ALA A 89 -0.94 -0.73 -4.51
CA ALA A 89 -1.01 0.59 -3.87
C ALA A 89 0.07 0.82 -2.78
N ASP A 90 0.42 -0.22 -2.02
CA ASP A 90 1.42 -0.22 -0.94
C ASP A 90 2.82 -0.67 -1.38
N GLY A 91 3.02 -0.92 -2.67
CA GLY A 91 4.27 -1.41 -3.25
C GLY A 91 5.15 -0.35 -3.88
N LEU A 92 4.62 0.85 -4.12
CA LEU A 92 5.31 1.97 -4.76
C LEU A 92 5.93 2.87 -3.68
N VAL A 93 7.03 2.42 -3.07
CA VAL A 93 7.51 2.99 -1.81
C VAL A 93 8.57 4.10 -1.95
N ASN A 94 9.18 4.24 -3.12
CA ASN A 94 10.16 5.30 -3.38
C ASN A 94 9.59 6.39 -4.28
N VAL A 95 10.13 7.59 -4.18
CA VAL A 95 9.66 8.78 -4.91
C VAL A 95 9.71 8.60 -6.41
N PHE A 96 10.74 7.92 -6.93
CA PHE A 96 10.91 7.69 -8.37
C PHE A 96 9.79 6.80 -8.93
N ALA A 97 9.48 5.70 -8.23
CA ALA A 97 8.40 4.81 -8.63
C ALA A 97 7.02 5.50 -8.61
N ILE A 98 6.78 6.38 -7.61
CA ILE A 98 5.56 7.17 -7.53
C ILE A 98 5.51 8.18 -8.69
N CYS A 99 6.60 8.90 -8.95
CA CYS A 99 6.71 9.87 -10.06
C CYS A 99 6.44 9.20 -11.41
N GLN A 100 7.01 8.03 -11.64
CA GLN A 100 6.80 7.25 -12.88
C GLN A 100 5.31 6.96 -13.15
N GLN A 101 4.47 6.76 -12.12
CA GLN A 101 3.04 6.53 -12.32
C GLN A 101 2.36 7.76 -12.92
N PHE A 102 2.71 8.95 -12.47
CA PHE A 102 2.17 10.21 -12.99
C PHE A 102 2.69 10.52 -14.39
N GLU A 103 4.00 10.39 -14.62
CA GLU A 103 4.63 10.61 -15.93
C GLU A 103 4.06 9.65 -16.97
N TRP A 104 3.91 8.39 -16.64
CA TRP A 104 3.35 7.39 -17.54
C TRP A 104 1.86 7.64 -17.80
N ALA A 105 1.05 7.89 -16.77
CA ALA A 105 -0.39 8.09 -16.93
C ALA A 105 -0.73 9.32 -17.79
N TRP A 106 -0.11 10.45 -17.49
CA TRP A 106 -0.48 11.72 -18.10
C TRP A 106 0.36 12.11 -19.32
N GLU A 107 1.63 11.78 -19.34
CA GLU A 107 2.55 12.20 -20.40
C GLU A 107 3.02 11.04 -21.29
N ASN A 108 2.59 9.82 -20.98
CA ASN A 108 3.01 8.59 -21.67
C ASN A 108 4.54 8.39 -21.68
N ILE A 109 5.21 8.91 -20.63
CA ILE A 109 6.64 8.71 -20.42
C ILE A 109 6.79 7.44 -19.57
N ALA A 110 7.24 6.37 -20.21
CA ALA A 110 7.53 5.12 -19.52
C ALA A 110 9.03 5.01 -19.27
N PRO A 111 9.48 4.55 -18.08
CA PRO A 111 10.87 4.18 -17.89
C PRO A 111 11.20 3.01 -18.82
N SER A 112 12.48 2.90 -19.22
CA SER A 112 12.93 1.75 -20.01
C SER A 112 12.60 0.43 -19.33
N ALA A 113 12.22 -0.55 -20.12
CA ALA A 113 11.54 -1.79 -19.74
C ALA A 113 12.16 -2.57 -18.56
N GLU A 114 11.35 -3.43 -17.95
CA GLU A 114 11.69 -4.44 -16.94
C GLU A 114 11.90 -3.93 -15.50
N LEU A 115 11.58 -2.68 -15.21
CA LEU A 115 11.77 -2.11 -13.85
C LEU A 115 10.60 -2.40 -12.91
N TRP A 116 9.46 -2.80 -13.46
CA TRP A 116 8.19 -2.88 -12.74
C TRP A 116 7.88 -4.32 -12.33
N HIS A 117 7.96 -4.58 -11.02
CA HIS A 117 7.66 -5.88 -10.44
C HIS A 117 6.77 -5.75 -9.21
N GLY A 118 5.84 -6.68 -9.06
CA GLY A 118 4.99 -6.79 -7.89
C GLY A 118 5.63 -7.54 -6.72
N TRP A 119 4.81 -7.84 -5.71
CA TRP A 119 5.23 -8.47 -4.46
C TRP A 119 5.82 -9.88 -4.62
N LYS A 120 5.36 -10.62 -5.62
CA LYS A 120 5.81 -11.99 -5.89
C LYS A 120 6.84 -12.03 -7.03
N GLY A 121 7.35 -10.87 -7.43
CA GLY A 121 8.25 -10.76 -8.57
C GLY A 121 7.53 -10.91 -9.91
N GLU A 122 6.20 -10.82 -9.92
CA GLU A 122 5.42 -10.75 -11.16
C GLU A 122 5.79 -9.47 -11.91
N ARG A 123 6.02 -9.60 -13.21
CA ARG A 123 6.34 -8.47 -14.08
C ARG A 123 5.08 -7.73 -14.47
N PHE A 124 5.11 -6.41 -14.39
CA PHE A 124 4.12 -5.51 -14.96
C PHE A 124 4.65 -4.98 -16.29
N GLU A 125 3.83 -5.09 -17.34
CA GLU A 125 4.17 -4.63 -18.68
C GLU A 125 3.53 -3.27 -18.96
N TYR A 126 4.08 -2.55 -19.94
CA TYR A 126 3.45 -1.34 -20.45
C TYR A 126 2.23 -1.74 -21.27
N ASP A 127 1.07 -1.51 -20.70
CA ASP A 127 -0.23 -1.81 -21.27
C ASP A 127 -1.00 -0.49 -21.41
N GLU A 128 -1.40 -0.13 -22.62
CA GLU A 128 -2.10 1.12 -22.89
C GLU A 128 -3.46 1.18 -22.19
N GLU A 129 -4.17 0.05 -22.05
CA GLU A 129 -5.43 0.02 -21.32
C GLU A 129 -5.20 0.30 -19.82
N VAL A 130 -4.11 -0.23 -19.25
CA VAL A 130 -3.71 0.02 -17.85
C VAL A 130 -3.28 1.47 -17.67
N ARG A 131 -2.54 2.04 -18.63
CA ARG A 131 -2.16 3.45 -18.63
C ARG A 131 -3.39 4.36 -18.63
N LEU A 132 -4.32 4.12 -19.55
CA LEU A 132 -5.55 4.89 -19.66
C LEU A 132 -6.44 4.72 -18.42
N ALA A 133 -6.49 3.53 -17.83
CA ALA A 133 -7.18 3.29 -16.57
C ALA A 133 -6.54 4.09 -15.41
N THR A 134 -5.20 4.14 -15.35
CA THR A 134 -4.46 4.94 -14.37
C THR A 134 -4.72 6.43 -14.58
N LYS A 135 -4.66 6.90 -15.84
CA LYS A 135 -4.98 8.28 -16.20
C LYS A 135 -6.41 8.65 -15.80
N ALA A 136 -7.39 7.83 -16.14
CA ALA A 136 -8.79 8.09 -15.80
C ALA A 136 -9.05 8.14 -14.30
N LEU A 137 -8.30 7.34 -13.51
CA LEU A 137 -8.33 7.37 -12.06
C LEU A 137 -7.75 8.69 -11.53
N PHE A 138 -6.61 9.14 -12.04
CA PHE A 138 -5.98 10.38 -11.66
C PHE A 138 -6.78 11.61 -12.12
N ASP A 139 -7.38 11.58 -13.31
CA ASP A 139 -8.22 12.66 -13.83
C ASP A 139 -9.47 12.92 -12.97
N LYS A 140 -9.95 11.92 -12.24
CA LYS A 140 -11.12 12.03 -11.35
C LYS A 140 -10.76 12.38 -9.90
N ALA A 141 -9.49 12.34 -9.54
CA ALA A 141 -9.07 12.55 -8.16
C ALA A 141 -9.29 13.99 -7.72
N ASP A 142 -9.98 14.17 -6.60
CA ASP A 142 -10.09 15.45 -5.89
C ASP A 142 -8.99 15.60 -4.86
N VAL A 143 -8.50 14.47 -4.33
CA VAL A 143 -7.44 14.44 -3.31
C VAL A 143 -6.42 13.36 -3.65
N PHE A 144 -5.14 13.75 -3.64
CA PHE A 144 -4.00 12.82 -3.72
C PHE A 144 -3.33 12.72 -2.35
N ILE A 145 -3.28 11.53 -1.77
CA ILE A 145 -2.54 11.23 -0.52
C ILE A 145 -1.35 10.35 -0.89
N LEU A 146 -0.16 10.94 -0.90
CA LEU A 146 1.06 10.27 -1.34
C LEU A 146 1.98 10.02 -0.15
N THR A 147 2.28 8.74 0.11
CA THR A 147 3.09 8.33 1.25
C THR A 147 4.46 7.83 0.80
N PHE A 148 5.51 8.56 1.15
CA PHE A 148 6.87 8.22 0.77
C PHE A 148 7.55 7.36 1.84
N GLY A 149 8.15 6.25 1.43
CA GLY A 149 8.65 5.22 2.35
C GLY A 149 10.16 5.23 2.54
N LEU A 150 10.91 5.26 1.46
CA LEU A 150 12.35 5.07 1.49
C LEU A 150 13.07 5.83 0.37
N SER A 151 14.35 6.19 0.63
CA SER A 151 15.28 6.81 -0.34
C SER A 151 16.32 5.82 -0.89
N GLU A 152 16.34 4.58 -0.42
CA GLU A 152 17.20 3.53 -0.96
C GLU A 152 16.57 2.92 -2.21
N ILE A 153 17.29 2.95 -3.32
CA ILE A 153 16.78 2.56 -4.63
C ILE A 153 17.71 1.57 -5.34
N TRP A 154 17.11 0.64 -6.05
CA TRP A 154 17.76 -0.12 -7.11
C TRP A 154 17.50 0.55 -8.44
N TYR A 155 18.52 0.61 -9.29
CA TYR A 155 18.41 1.20 -10.62
C TYR A 155 19.20 0.37 -11.65
N ASP A 156 18.83 0.54 -12.89
CA ASP A 156 19.55 0.00 -14.02
C ASP A 156 20.56 1.03 -14.52
N GLU A 157 21.85 0.74 -14.37
CA GLU A 157 22.94 1.64 -14.76
C GLU A 157 22.95 1.97 -16.25
N LEU A 158 22.49 1.04 -17.09
CA LEU A 158 22.45 1.23 -18.54
C LEU A 158 21.39 2.26 -18.97
N THR A 159 20.25 2.29 -18.29
CA THR A 159 19.10 3.11 -18.67
C THR A 159 18.84 4.26 -17.71
N GLY A 160 19.46 4.25 -16.52
CA GLY A 160 19.18 5.19 -15.43
C GLY A 160 17.81 4.96 -14.75
N GLY A 161 17.03 3.97 -15.21
CA GLY A 161 15.69 3.72 -14.69
C GLY A 161 15.71 3.11 -13.29
N THR A 162 14.78 3.53 -12.45
CA THR A 162 14.64 3.05 -11.06
C THR A 162 13.59 1.97 -10.94
N PHE A 163 13.92 0.88 -10.26
CA PHE A 163 12.99 -0.20 -9.95
C PHE A 163 11.94 0.27 -8.93
N TRP A 164 10.73 -0.24 -9.05
CA TRP A 164 9.67 0.07 -8.08
C TRP A 164 10.03 -0.39 -6.67
N ARG A 165 10.76 -1.49 -6.58
CA ARG A 165 11.22 -2.12 -5.33
C ARG A 165 12.49 -2.92 -5.57
N ALA A 166 12.82 -3.83 -4.63
CA ALA A 166 13.93 -4.76 -4.82
C ALA A 166 13.76 -5.60 -6.09
N ILE A 167 14.88 -5.92 -6.73
CA ILE A 167 14.91 -6.68 -7.97
C ILE A 167 14.64 -8.16 -7.68
N PRO A 168 13.77 -8.84 -8.41
CA PRO A 168 13.56 -10.28 -8.28
C PRO A 168 14.87 -11.04 -8.51
N LYS A 169 15.17 -12.03 -7.63
CA LYS A 169 16.44 -12.76 -7.66
C LYS A 169 16.79 -13.32 -9.04
N GLY A 170 15.83 -13.86 -9.77
CA GLY A 170 16.04 -14.44 -11.10
C GLY A 170 16.21 -13.41 -12.23
N LYS A 171 16.06 -12.11 -11.93
CA LYS A 171 16.23 -11.01 -12.89
C LYS A 171 17.43 -10.12 -12.57
N PHE A 172 18.11 -10.38 -11.44
CA PHE A 172 19.24 -9.58 -11.02
C PHE A 172 20.44 -9.81 -11.95
N ASP A 173 20.95 -8.73 -12.53
CA ASP A 173 22.20 -8.68 -13.30
C ASP A 173 23.20 -7.77 -12.58
N LYS A 174 24.26 -8.37 -12.04
CA LYS A 174 25.31 -7.67 -11.28
C LYS A 174 26.05 -6.62 -12.13
N THR A 175 26.16 -6.82 -13.42
CA THR A 175 26.89 -5.90 -14.32
C THR A 175 26.13 -4.61 -14.56
N ARG A 176 24.81 -4.64 -14.43
CA ARG A 176 23.89 -3.60 -14.84
C ARG A 176 23.08 -3.02 -13.68
N HIS A 177 22.60 -3.86 -12.78
CA HIS A 177 21.73 -3.44 -11.69
C HIS A 177 22.53 -3.01 -10.47
N LYS A 178 22.35 -1.77 -10.07
CA LYS A 178 23.09 -1.14 -8.97
C LYS A 178 22.13 -0.65 -7.90
N PHE A 179 22.68 -0.48 -6.72
CA PHE A 179 21.99 0.05 -5.54
C PHE A 179 22.63 1.37 -5.12
N ARG A 180 21.80 2.33 -4.71
CA ARG A 180 22.26 3.58 -4.11
C ARG A 180 21.22 4.20 -3.19
N VAL A 181 21.65 5.17 -2.40
CA VAL A 181 20.76 6.10 -1.70
C VAL A 181 20.52 7.29 -2.61
N ALA A 182 19.27 7.67 -2.84
CA ALA A 182 18.95 8.91 -3.53
C ALA A 182 19.36 10.10 -2.67
N THR A 183 19.88 11.16 -3.30
CA THR A 183 20.18 12.42 -2.61
C THR A 183 18.90 13.19 -2.28
N SER A 184 19.01 14.16 -1.34
CA SER A 184 17.88 15.06 -1.03
C SER A 184 17.47 15.87 -2.24
N ALA A 185 18.44 16.37 -3.03
CA ALA A 185 18.20 17.16 -4.24
C ALA A 185 17.43 16.36 -5.31
N GLU A 186 17.87 15.15 -5.64
CA GLU A 186 17.14 14.27 -6.58
C GLU A 186 15.73 13.93 -6.08
N THR A 187 15.61 13.72 -4.78
CA THR A 187 14.31 13.43 -4.14
C THR A 187 13.38 14.64 -4.24
N ALA A 188 13.88 15.85 -3.94
CA ALA A 188 13.12 17.08 -4.06
C ALA A 188 12.71 17.38 -5.52
N GLU A 189 13.60 17.13 -6.48
CA GLU A 189 13.29 17.26 -7.91
C GLU A 189 12.13 16.35 -8.32
N ARG A 190 12.13 15.09 -7.88
CA ARG A 190 11.04 14.15 -8.20
C ARG A 190 9.74 14.47 -7.48
N LEU A 191 9.79 14.91 -6.23
CA LEU A 191 8.63 15.41 -5.49
C LEU A 191 8.03 16.65 -6.16
N ARG A 192 8.88 17.59 -6.59
CA ARG A 192 8.45 18.77 -7.34
C ARG A 192 7.81 18.38 -8.68
N ARG A 193 8.37 17.43 -9.39
CA ARG A 193 7.81 16.88 -10.63
C ARG A 193 6.43 16.28 -10.41
N ILE A 194 6.23 15.52 -9.34
CA ILE A 194 4.90 14.99 -8.96
C ILE A 194 3.92 16.14 -8.73
N TYR A 195 4.31 17.14 -7.96
CA TYR A 195 3.50 18.31 -7.69
C TYR A 195 3.11 19.05 -8.99
N ASP A 196 4.09 19.35 -9.85
CA ASP A 196 3.88 20.06 -11.11
C ASP A 196 2.95 19.27 -12.06
N LEU A 197 3.08 17.97 -12.15
CA LEU A 197 2.20 17.10 -12.93
C LEU A 197 0.75 17.14 -12.41
N ILE A 198 0.57 17.04 -11.09
CA ILE A 198 -0.76 17.13 -10.51
C ILE A 198 -1.35 18.51 -10.77
N ARG A 199 -0.62 19.58 -10.58
CA ARG A 199 -1.10 20.96 -10.85
C ARG A 199 -1.42 21.22 -12.31
N LYS A 200 -0.62 20.64 -13.23
CA LYS A 200 -0.86 20.75 -14.68
C LYS A 200 -2.17 20.08 -15.10
N HIS A 201 -2.46 18.89 -14.57
CA HIS A 201 -3.59 18.07 -15.01
C HIS A 201 -4.82 18.19 -14.09
N ARG A 202 -4.60 18.47 -12.81
CA ARG A 202 -5.63 18.62 -11.77
C ARG A 202 -5.36 19.87 -10.92
N PRO A 203 -5.50 21.08 -11.48
CA PRO A 203 -5.09 22.32 -10.80
C PRO A 203 -5.80 22.57 -9.46
N GLN A 204 -7.04 22.05 -9.31
CA GLN A 204 -7.85 22.23 -8.10
C GLN A 204 -7.74 21.06 -7.10
N ALA A 205 -7.06 19.95 -7.45
CA ALA A 205 -6.97 18.82 -6.55
C ALA A 205 -6.13 19.17 -5.32
N THR A 206 -6.52 18.64 -4.18
CA THR A 206 -5.69 18.75 -2.97
C THR A 206 -4.59 17.70 -3.00
N ILE A 207 -3.40 18.10 -2.61
CA ILE A 207 -2.22 17.23 -2.49
C ILE A 207 -1.84 17.13 -1.02
N VAL A 208 -1.77 15.90 -0.51
CA VAL A 208 -1.27 15.63 0.84
C VAL A 208 -0.04 14.72 0.72
N PHE A 209 1.12 15.27 1.03
CA PHE A 209 2.33 14.47 1.18
C PHE A 209 2.46 14.01 2.63
N THR A 210 2.96 12.81 2.84
CA THR A 210 3.28 12.30 4.17
C THR A 210 4.48 11.37 4.13
N LEU A 211 5.31 11.43 5.16
CA LEU A 211 6.43 10.51 5.35
C LEU A 211 5.94 9.27 6.11
N SER A 212 6.18 8.09 5.55
CA SER A 212 5.84 6.83 6.22
C SER A 212 6.64 6.63 7.50
N PRO A 213 5.98 6.33 8.63
CA PRO A 213 6.69 5.95 9.86
C PRO A 213 7.30 4.55 9.79
N ILE A 214 6.87 3.71 8.85
CA ILE A 214 7.35 2.33 8.74
C ILE A 214 8.80 2.31 8.23
N GLY A 215 9.67 1.65 8.98
CA GLY A 215 11.09 1.57 8.70
C GLY A 215 11.47 0.63 7.55
N LEU A 216 12.73 0.71 7.10
CA LEU A 216 13.31 -0.23 6.15
C LEU A 216 13.20 -1.68 6.67
N ALA A 217 12.84 -2.60 5.79
CA ALA A 217 12.92 -4.04 6.10
C ALA A 217 14.35 -4.55 6.07
N ALA A 218 15.15 -3.98 5.18
CA ALA A 218 16.57 -4.29 5.00
C ALA A 218 17.23 -3.11 4.28
N SER A 219 18.54 -2.98 4.45
CA SER A 219 19.40 -2.09 3.68
C SER A 219 20.45 -2.94 2.96
N PHE A 220 20.85 -2.50 1.77
CA PHE A 220 21.93 -3.12 1.01
C PHE A 220 23.25 -2.34 1.15
N ARG A 221 23.30 -1.43 2.12
CA ARG A 221 24.51 -0.70 2.52
C ARG A 221 25.33 -1.53 3.52
N PRO A 222 26.66 -1.37 3.55
CA PRO A 222 27.52 -2.04 4.55
C PRO A 222 27.45 -1.32 5.92
N VAL A 223 26.24 -0.98 6.39
CA VAL A 223 25.96 -0.31 7.67
C VAL A 223 24.71 -0.91 8.31
N SER A 224 24.52 -0.63 9.61
CA SER A 224 23.31 -1.04 10.33
C SER A 224 22.05 -0.56 9.62
N CYS A 225 21.04 -1.42 9.51
CA CYS A 225 19.74 -1.08 8.94
C CYS A 225 19.03 0.04 9.71
N ILE A 226 19.22 0.13 11.02
CA ILE A 226 18.69 1.22 11.86
C ILE A 226 19.30 2.56 11.42
N SER A 227 20.63 2.64 11.27
CA SER A 227 21.31 3.86 10.81
C SER A 227 20.95 4.20 9.35
N ALA A 228 20.85 3.18 8.50
CA ALA A 228 20.42 3.34 7.12
C ALA A 228 18.99 3.91 7.04
N ASN A 229 18.08 3.41 7.88
CA ASN A 229 16.71 3.91 7.99
C ASN A 229 16.66 5.38 8.40
N SER A 230 17.47 5.79 9.38
CA SER A 230 17.54 7.19 9.82
C SER A 230 17.95 8.12 8.67
N VAL A 231 18.96 7.73 7.88
CA VAL A 231 19.37 8.47 6.68
C VAL A 231 18.25 8.52 5.64
N SER A 232 17.61 7.38 5.39
CA SER A 232 16.52 7.28 4.41
C SER A 232 15.36 8.23 4.76
N LYS A 233 14.96 8.27 6.03
CA LYS A 233 13.89 9.17 6.51
C LYS A 233 14.33 10.64 6.48
N ALA A 234 15.57 10.94 6.84
CA ALA A 234 16.10 12.30 6.80
C ALA A 234 16.10 12.88 5.37
N VAL A 235 16.57 12.11 4.39
CA VAL A 235 16.55 12.50 2.96
C VAL A 235 15.13 12.85 2.50
N LEU A 236 14.18 11.95 2.75
CA LEU A 236 12.78 12.15 2.36
C LEU A 236 12.17 13.36 3.07
N ARG A 237 12.38 13.48 4.39
CA ARG A 237 11.77 14.56 5.17
C ARG A 237 12.31 15.93 4.76
N ALA A 238 13.62 16.05 4.55
CA ALA A 238 14.24 17.28 4.08
C ALA A 238 13.71 17.67 2.69
N ALA A 239 13.64 16.73 1.77
CA ALA A 239 13.14 16.96 0.42
C ALA A 239 11.65 17.36 0.40
N ILE A 240 10.81 16.72 1.21
CA ILE A 240 9.39 17.10 1.33
C ILE A 240 9.26 18.51 1.87
N ASP A 241 10.02 18.88 2.89
CA ASP A 241 10.01 20.24 3.47
C ASP A 241 10.46 21.30 2.48
N GLU A 242 11.54 21.02 1.74
CA GLU A 242 12.05 21.91 0.70
C GLU A 242 10.98 22.18 -0.35
N VAL A 243 10.33 21.17 -0.87
CA VAL A 243 9.27 21.34 -1.87
C VAL A 243 8.06 22.06 -1.28
N HIS A 244 7.63 21.69 -0.06
CA HIS A 244 6.48 22.33 0.61
C HIS A 244 6.71 23.84 0.80
N ARG A 245 7.92 24.26 1.24
CA ARG A 245 8.27 25.68 1.42
C ARG A 245 8.55 26.43 0.11
N SER A 246 8.80 25.70 -0.98
CA SER A 246 9.11 26.33 -2.29
C SER A 246 7.87 26.74 -3.08
N VAL A 247 6.68 26.40 -2.62
CA VAL A 247 5.41 26.71 -3.27
C VAL A 247 4.47 27.41 -2.29
N ASP A 248 3.72 28.40 -2.80
CA ASP A 248 2.63 29.04 -2.08
C ASP A 248 1.31 28.54 -2.67
N ASP A 249 0.84 27.43 -2.12
CA ASP A 249 -0.32 26.69 -2.63
C ASP A 249 -1.22 26.24 -1.48
N PRO A 250 -2.43 26.84 -1.33
CA PRO A 250 -3.36 26.53 -0.24
C PRO A 250 -3.94 25.12 -0.31
N ASN A 251 -3.75 24.41 -1.44
CA ASN A 251 -4.22 23.04 -1.63
C ASN A 251 -3.07 22.03 -1.59
N PHE A 252 -1.93 22.41 -1.02
CA PHE A 252 -0.80 21.49 -0.83
C PHE A 252 -0.42 21.40 0.65
N PHE A 253 -0.54 20.21 1.22
CA PHE A 253 -0.34 19.94 2.64
C PHE A 253 0.74 18.89 2.88
N TYR A 254 1.41 18.99 4.03
CA TYR A 254 2.17 17.92 4.63
C TYR A 254 1.45 17.40 5.86
N PHE A 255 1.12 16.12 5.90
CA PHE A 255 0.61 15.47 7.11
C PHE A 255 1.76 14.79 7.86
N PRO A 256 2.13 15.25 9.08
CA PRO A 256 3.31 14.80 9.81
C PRO A 256 3.09 13.46 10.53
N ALA A 257 2.64 12.44 9.79
CA ALA A 257 2.37 11.11 10.32
C ALA A 257 3.62 10.45 10.93
N TYR A 258 4.77 10.69 10.32
CA TYR A 258 6.06 10.22 10.83
C TYR A 258 6.39 10.86 12.19
N GLU A 259 6.24 12.16 12.28
CA GLU A 259 6.53 12.91 13.50
C GLU A 259 5.55 12.57 14.64
N VAL A 260 4.28 12.35 14.34
CA VAL A 260 3.29 11.87 15.32
C VAL A 260 3.75 10.55 15.93
N VAL A 261 4.17 9.60 15.10
CA VAL A 261 4.62 8.29 15.57
C VAL A 261 5.92 8.39 16.36
N MET A 262 6.91 9.12 15.81
CA MET A 262 8.27 9.14 16.38
C MET A 262 8.42 10.01 17.63
N ASN A 263 7.60 11.06 17.74
CA ASN A 263 7.75 12.03 18.83
C ASN A 263 6.56 12.05 19.81
N GLY A 264 5.40 11.54 19.40
CA GLY A 264 4.20 11.48 20.23
C GLY A 264 4.19 10.30 21.21
N PHE A 265 4.99 9.25 20.96
CA PHE A 265 4.97 8.01 21.70
C PHE A 265 6.38 7.52 22.05
N ARG A 266 6.52 6.77 23.15
CA ARG A 266 7.80 6.26 23.63
C ARG A 266 8.19 4.93 23.01
N THR A 267 7.20 4.08 22.75
CA THR A 267 7.40 2.71 22.23
C THR A 267 6.53 2.51 21.00
N PRO A 268 6.80 3.25 19.89
CA PRO A 268 5.87 3.30 18.77
C PRO A 268 5.78 2.01 17.95
N PHE A 269 6.77 1.12 18.04
CA PHE A 269 6.88 -0.05 17.18
C PHE A 269 6.67 -1.36 17.92
N GLY A 270 6.09 -2.33 17.23
CA GLY A 270 5.97 -3.70 17.68
C GLY A 270 7.32 -4.43 17.80
N SER A 271 7.29 -5.73 18.07
CA SER A 271 8.48 -6.55 18.29
C SER A 271 9.45 -6.61 17.10
N ASP A 272 9.00 -6.29 15.90
CA ASP A 272 9.82 -6.23 14.69
C ASP A 272 10.51 -4.86 14.48
N LEU A 273 10.29 -3.90 15.37
CA LEU A 273 10.81 -2.54 15.35
C LEU A 273 10.50 -1.75 14.06
N ARG A 274 9.47 -2.16 13.33
CA ARG A 274 9.08 -1.56 12.05
C ARG A 274 7.61 -1.20 11.95
N HIS A 275 6.74 -2.14 12.31
CA HIS A 275 5.30 -1.91 12.24
C HIS A 275 4.86 -1.16 13.49
N VAL A 276 4.16 -0.06 13.24
CA VAL A 276 3.60 0.81 14.29
C VAL A 276 2.47 0.07 14.98
N HIS A 277 2.35 0.23 16.30
CA HIS A 277 1.26 -0.33 17.07
C HIS A 277 -0.10 0.16 16.60
N ASP A 278 -1.10 -0.72 16.61
CA ASP A 278 -2.46 -0.42 16.10
C ASP A 278 -3.12 0.77 16.83
N TYR A 279 -2.87 0.93 18.14
CA TYR A 279 -3.40 2.06 18.91
C TYR A 279 -2.80 3.41 18.48
N ILE A 280 -1.53 3.44 18.09
CA ILE A 280 -0.86 4.63 17.56
C ILE A 280 -1.32 4.91 16.13
N LEU A 281 -1.46 3.87 15.30
CA LEU A 281 -2.03 4.02 13.96
C LEU A 281 -3.43 4.59 14.04
N LYS A 282 -4.26 4.12 14.97
CA LYS A 282 -5.63 4.60 15.17
C LYS A 282 -5.65 6.08 15.58
N ALA A 283 -4.81 6.50 16.55
CA ALA A 283 -4.68 7.89 16.95
C ALA A 283 -4.21 8.79 15.79
N ASN A 284 -3.26 8.31 14.98
CA ASN A 284 -2.77 9.02 13.80
C ASN A 284 -3.87 9.17 12.73
N MET A 285 -4.65 8.11 12.49
CA MET A 285 -5.78 8.16 11.55
C MET A 285 -6.91 9.07 12.05
N LYS A 286 -7.18 9.10 13.36
CA LYS A 286 -8.13 10.01 13.99
C LYS A 286 -7.69 11.46 13.87
N ALA A 287 -6.40 11.74 14.00
CA ALA A 287 -5.86 13.07 13.75
C ALA A 287 -6.07 13.49 12.28
N PHE A 288 -5.79 12.60 11.32
CA PHE A 288 -6.07 12.86 9.91
C PHE A 288 -7.57 13.13 9.67
N GLU A 289 -8.45 12.29 10.21
CA GLU A 289 -9.90 12.45 10.11
C GLU A 289 -10.35 13.81 10.63
N HIS A 290 -9.94 14.17 11.84
CA HIS A 290 -10.35 15.42 12.49
C HIS A 290 -9.98 16.67 11.69
N TYR A 291 -8.75 16.71 11.18
CA TYR A 291 -8.26 17.92 10.50
C TYR A 291 -8.62 17.99 9.02
N PHE A 292 -8.71 16.85 8.33
CA PHE A 292 -8.89 16.83 6.88
C PHE A 292 -10.30 16.45 6.44
N CYS A 293 -11.05 15.66 7.24
CA CYS A 293 -12.31 15.07 6.82
C CYS A 293 -13.53 15.76 7.45
N THR A 294 -14.60 15.95 6.67
CA THR A 294 -15.85 16.59 7.12
C THR A 294 -16.78 15.62 7.87
N THR A 295 -16.21 14.66 8.62
CA THR A 295 -16.99 13.67 9.40
C THR A 295 -17.62 14.24 10.66
N GLY A 296 -17.16 15.43 11.08
CA GLY A 296 -17.58 16.03 12.34
C GLY A 296 -16.96 15.42 13.58
N LEU A 297 -15.83 14.67 13.43
CA LEU A 297 -15.08 14.16 14.58
C LEU A 297 -14.66 15.33 15.47
N SER A 298 -15.14 15.33 16.71
CA SER A 298 -14.86 16.44 17.65
C SER A 298 -13.42 16.40 18.16
N GLU A 299 -12.92 17.55 18.60
CA GLU A 299 -11.62 17.64 19.28
C GLU A 299 -11.56 16.78 20.53
N THR A 300 -12.66 16.73 21.30
CA THR A 300 -12.78 15.89 22.49
C THR A 300 -12.63 14.40 22.15
N ASP A 301 -13.22 13.94 21.04
CA ASP A 301 -13.09 12.54 20.63
C ASP A 301 -11.66 12.24 20.17
N LEU A 302 -11.01 13.17 19.47
CA LEU A 302 -9.60 13.04 19.10
C LEU A 302 -8.69 12.97 20.35
N GLN A 303 -8.88 13.89 21.31
CA GLN A 303 -8.12 13.90 22.56
C GLN A 303 -8.32 12.63 23.39
N LYS A 304 -9.54 12.11 23.43
CA LYS A 304 -9.83 10.81 24.06
C LYS A 304 -9.04 9.68 23.39
N GLU A 305 -9.03 9.61 22.06
CA GLU A 305 -8.27 8.58 21.33
C GLU A 305 -6.77 8.69 21.58
N ILE A 306 -6.24 9.93 21.58
CA ILE A 306 -4.82 10.17 21.90
C ILE A 306 -4.51 9.75 23.34
N ARG A 307 -5.39 10.04 24.30
CA ARG A 307 -5.25 9.60 25.68
C ARG A 307 -5.20 8.09 25.79
N GLU A 308 -6.13 7.38 25.15
CA GLU A 308 -6.15 5.91 25.12
C GLU A 308 -4.84 5.35 24.54
N ALA A 309 -4.32 5.98 23.48
CA ALA A 309 -3.05 5.58 22.86
C ALA A 309 -1.84 5.84 23.78
N LEU A 310 -1.79 6.98 24.48
CA LEU A 310 -0.74 7.30 25.45
C LEU A 310 -0.76 6.35 26.66
N ASP A 311 -1.94 5.99 27.14
CA ASP A 311 -2.10 5.03 28.23
C ASP A 311 -1.62 3.63 27.84
N ALA A 312 -1.93 3.21 26.60
CA ALA A 312 -1.44 1.95 26.04
C ALA A 312 0.09 1.97 25.87
N ASP A 313 0.66 3.04 25.35
CA ASP A 313 2.11 3.24 25.19
C ASP A 313 2.81 3.29 26.56
N GLY A 314 2.22 3.96 27.55
CA GLY A 314 2.67 3.98 28.94
C GLY A 314 2.72 2.60 29.58
N ALA A 315 1.71 1.77 29.33
CA ALA A 315 1.67 0.39 29.79
C ALA A 315 2.78 -0.48 29.17
N VAL A 316 3.13 -0.26 27.90
CA VAL A 316 4.26 -0.91 27.23
C VAL A 316 5.59 -0.43 27.81
N THR A 317 5.71 0.88 28.07
CA THR A 317 6.98 1.52 28.49
C THR A 317 7.34 1.26 29.95
N THR A 318 6.35 1.24 30.87
CA THR A 318 6.62 1.17 32.33
C THR A 318 7.02 -0.22 32.81
N GLY A 319 7.10 -1.19 31.91
CA GLY A 319 7.64 -2.51 32.28
C GLY A 319 6.78 -3.23 33.31
N ASP A 320 5.47 -2.97 33.30
CA ASP A 320 4.54 -3.93 33.90
C ASP A 320 4.72 -5.24 33.10
N ARG A 321 5.70 -6.03 33.59
CA ARG A 321 6.15 -7.27 32.93
C ARG A 321 4.98 -8.19 32.62
N ASP A 322 3.91 -8.13 33.39
CA ASP A 322 2.73 -8.95 33.22
C ASP A 322 1.83 -8.40 32.12
N ARG A 323 1.66 -7.06 32.02
CA ARG A 323 0.97 -6.42 30.89
C ARG A 323 1.76 -6.54 29.60
N PHE A 324 3.10 -6.39 29.66
CA PHE A 324 3.95 -6.59 28.48
C PHE A 324 3.91 -8.06 28.00
N ARG A 325 3.96 -9.03 28.92
CA ARG A 325 3.79 -10.46 28.58
C ARG A 325 2.42 -10.75 28.01
N ALA A 326 1.35 -10.21 28.60
CA ALA A 326 -0.01 -10.36 28.10
C ALA A 326 -0.16 -9.74 26.68
N PHE A 327 0.44 -8.58 26.46
CA PHE A 327 0.45 -7.93 25.15
C PHE A 327 1.25 -8.74 24.11
N VAL A 328 2.45 -9.21 24.44
CA VAL A 328 3.27 -10.07 23.56
C VAL A 328 2.55 -11.38 23.25
N GLU A 329 1.92 -11.99 24.26
CA GLU A 329 1.15 -13.23 24.08
C GLU A 329 -0.09 -13.02 23.22
N MET A 330 -0.80 -11.90 23.38
CA MET A 330 -1.94 -11.53 22.54
C MET A 330 -1.50 -11.33 21.08
N HIS A 331 -0.40 -10.60 20.83
CA HIS A 331 0.14 -10.39 19.49
C HIS A 331 0.66 -11.69 18.87
N ARG A 332 1.32 -12.53 19.66
CA ARG A 332 1.76 -13.86 19.21
C ARG A 332 0.58 -14.74 18.82
N ARG A 333 -0.49 -14.75 19.61
CA ARG A 333 -1.73 -15.46 19.26
C ARG A 333 -2.38 -14.90 17.99
N GLN A 334 -2.40 -13.59 17.82
CA GLN A 334 -2.93 -12.98 16.60
C GLN A 334 -2.08 -13.33 15.37
N GLN A 335 -0.76 -13.38 15.50
CA GLN A 335 0.13 -13.82 14.41
C GLN A 335 -0.03 -15.31 14.11
N MET A 336 -0.07 -16.18 15.14
CA MET A 336 -0.34 -17.59 14.96
C MET A 336 -1.69 -17.83 14.29
N ASN A 337 -2.76 -17.14 14.70
CA ASN A 337 -4.06 -17.24 14.05
C ASN A 337 -4.03 -16.75 12.58
N LYS A 338 -3.22 -15.74 12.25
CA LYS A 338 -3.01 -15.30 10.86
C LYS A 338 -2.24 -16.33 10.05
N GLU A 339 -1.23 -16.97 10.63
CA GLU A 339 -0.43 -18.01 9.98
C GLU A 339 -1.24 -19.30 9.80
N GLU A 340 -2.01 -19.72 10.80
CA GLU A 340 -2.94 -20.86 10.73
C GLU A 340 -4.03 -20.60 9.68
N ALA A 341 -4.65 -19.42 9.68
CA ALA A 341 -5.63 -19.06 8.66
C ALA A 341 -5.00 -19.06 7.25
N SER A 342 -3.77 -18.58 7.11
CA SER A 342 -3.02 -18.63 5.85
C SER A 342 -2.61 -20.05 5.46
N ALA A 343 -2.31 -20.93 6.43
CA ALA A 343 -1.99 -22.33 6.18
C ALA A 343 -3.23 -23.11 5.73
N VAL A 344 -4.37 -22.90 6.40
CA VAL A 344 -5.65 -23.48 6.01
C VAL A 344 -6.08 -22.99 4.61
N GLU A 345 -5.91 -21.70 4.33
CA GLU A 345 -6.18 -21.13 3.00
C GLU A 345 -5.28 -21.77 1.91
N ARG A 346 -3.99 -21.96 2.20
CA ARG A 346 -3.07 -22.68 1.29
C ARG A 346 -3.46 -24.13 1.07
N GLU A 347 -3.86 -24.83 2.12
CA GLU A 347 -4.31 -26.22 2.02
C GLU A 347 -5.61 -26.36 1.20
N LEU A 348 -6.56 -25.44 1.40
CA LEU A 348 -7.79 -25.37 0.60
C LEU A 348 -7.51 -25.07 -0.87
N LEU A 349 -6.57 -24.16 -1.16
CA LEU A 349 -6.14 -23.87 -2.53
C LEU A 349 -5.48 -25.09 -3.19
N LEU A 350 -4.65 -25.83 -2.45
CA LEU A 350 -4.02 -27.06 -2.94
C LEU A 350 -5.05 -28.17 -3.18
N LYS A 351 -6.03 -28.36 -2.29
CA LYS A 351 -7.14 -29.31 -2.49
C LYS A 351 -7.99 -28.96 -3.72
N ARG A 352 -8.32 -27.67 -3.92
CA ARG A 352 -9.05 -27.18 -5.12
C ARG A 352 -8.24 -27.36 -6.40
N SER A 353 -6.93 -27.07 -6.37
CA SER A 353 -6.04 -27.30 -7.50
C SER A 353 -5.96 -28.78 -7.89
N ARG A 354 -5.85 -29.68 -6.92
CA ARG A 354 -5.85 -31.13 -7.14
C ARG A 354 -7.19 -31.65 -7.69
N SER A 355 -8.33 -31.17 -7.17
CA SER A 355 -9.65 -31.53 -7.70
C SER A 355 -9.89 -30.99 -9.10
N SER A 356 -9.41 -29.77 -9.42
CA SER A 356 -9.46 -29.20 -10.75
C SER A 356 -8.58 -29.98 -11.76
N LEU A 357 -7.37 -30.38 -11.35
CA LEU A 357 -6.49 -31.23 -12.18
C LEU A 357 -7.08 -32.62 -12.40
N ALA A 358 -7.65 -33.23 -11.39
CA ALA A 358 -8.35 -34.52 -11.50
C ALA A 358 -9.59 -34.41 -12.40
N GLY A 359 -10.37 -33.33 -12.27
CA GLY A 359 -11.52 -33.08 -13.15
C GLY A 359 -11.09 -32.84 -14.62
N ARG A 360 -9.99 -32.12 -14.85
CA ARG A 360 -9.44 -31.93 -16.20
C ARG A 360 -8.88 -33.23 -16.79
N ALA A 361 -8.23 -34.04 -15.99
CA ALA A 361 -7.75 -35.36 -16.39
C ALA A 361 -8.92 -36.31 -16.75
N ALA A 362 -9.97 -36.31 -15.94
CA ALA A 362 -11.18 -37.11 -16.22
C ALA A 362 -11.91 -36.65 -17.48
N ALA A 363 -12.02 -35.31 -17.69
CA ALA A 363 -12.59 -34.75 -18.92
C ALA A 363 -11.76 -35.06 -20.16
N ALA A 364 -10.41 -34.97 -20.06
CA ALA A 364 -9.51 -35.38 -21.13
C ALA A 364 -9.62 -36.86 -21.45
N HIS A 365 -9.73 -37.72 -20.42
CA HIS A 365 -9.92 -39.16 -20.59
C HIS A 365 -11.26 -39.48 -21.27
N ALA A 366 -12.34 -38.81 -20.88
CA ALA A 366 -13.66 -38.95 -21.50
C ALA A 366 -13.66 -38.48 -22.96
N ALA A 367 -12.97 -37.36 -23.26
CA ALA A 367 -12.81 -36.84 -24.62
C ALA A 367 -12.00 -37.81 -25.50
N ILE A 368 -10.91 -38.39 -24.98
CA ILE A 368 -10.10 -39.40 -25.69
C ILE A 368 -10.94 -40.70 -25.92
N SER A 369 -11.68 -41.13 -24.91
CA SER A 369 -12.55 -42.33 -25.06
C SER A 369 -13.65 -42.09 -26.07
N SER A 370 -14.25 -40.89 -26.11
CA SER A 370 -15.26 -40.52 -27.09
C SER A 370 -14.68 -40.44 -28.51
N ALA A 371 -13.47 -39.88 -28.65
CA ALA A 371 -12.76 -39.82 -29.96
C ALA A 371 -12.38 -41.19 -30.45
N LEU A 372 -11.95 -42.12 -29.56
CA LEU A 372 -11.65 -43.49 -29.91
C LEU A 372 -12.91 -44.25 -30.33
N ALA A 373 -14.04 -44.06 -29.63
CA ALA A 373 -15.32 -44.63 -30.01
C ALA A 373 -15.82 -44.13 -31.37
N ALA A 374 -15.65 -42.84 -31.66
CA ALA A 374 -15.97 -42.25 -32.96
C ALA A 374 -15.06 -42.78 -34.08
N CYS A 375 -13.76 -42.96 -33.81
CA CYS A 375 -12.81 -43.58 -34.75
C CYS A 375 -13.18 -45.03 -35.03
N TRP A 376 -13.61 -45.80 -33.99
CA TRP A 376 -14.08 -47.21 -34.14
C TRP A 376 -15.35 -47.27 -34.96
N ALA A 377 -16.31 -46.36 -34.73
CA ALA A 377 -17.54 -46.27 -35.53
C ALA A 377 -17.25 -45.91 -37.01
N ALA A 378 -16.29 -44.99 -37.23
CA ALA A 378 -15.84 -44.61 -38.59
C ALA A 378 -15.11 -45.75 -39.30
N THR A 379 -14.29 -46.55 -38.60
CA THR A 379 -13.63 -47.74 -39.18
C THR A 379 -14.63 -48.86 -39.49
N LEU A 380 -15.65 -49.07 -38.72
CA LEU A 380 -16.74 -50.00 -39.02
C LEU A 380 -17.58 -49.55 -40.23
N SER A 381 -17.77 -48.24 -40.41
CA SER A 381 -18.43 -47.64 -41.56
C SER A 381 -17.59 -47.71 -42.84
N ALA A 382 -16.27 -47.66 -42.73
CA ALA A 382 -15.34 -47.69 -43.87
C ALA A 382 -15.10 -49.09 -44.45
N VAL A 383 -15.43 -50.16 -43.69
CA VAL A 383 -15.34 -51.57 -44.18
C VAL A 383 -16.51 -51.91 -45.10
N GLY A 384 -17.54 -51.02 -45.21
CA GLY A 384 -18.73 -51.23 -46.05
C GLY A 384 -18.71 -50.58 -47.45
N ALA A 385 -17.68 -49.83 -47.82
CA ALA A 385 -17.63 -49.13 -49.13
C ALA A 385 -16.27 -49.30 -49.81
N THR A 386 -16.20 -50.25 -50.70
CA THR A 386 -15.09 -50.41 -51.64
C THR A 386 -15.25 -49.53 -52.91
N ARG A 387 -14.12 -48.96 -53.38
CA ARG A 387 -13.81 -48.48 -54.72
C ARG A 387 -14.41 -47.12 -55.13
N THR A 388 -13.56 -46.13 -55.49
CA THR A 388 -12.79 -45.90 -56.70
C THR A 388 -12.07 -44.54 -56.67
N GLY A 389 -10.88 -44.46 -57.25
CA GLY A 389 -10.33 -43.23 -57.91
C GLY A 389 -9.28 -42.44 -57.14
N GLY A 390 -8.02 -42.54 -57.59
CA GLY A 390 -6.84 -41.79 -57.11
C GLY A 390 -6.73 -40.40 -57.76
N PRO A 391 -5.50 -39.81 -57.96
CA PRO A 391 -4.73 -39.13 -56.93
C PRO A 391 -4.52 -37.65 -57.27
N GLY A 392 -4.17 -36.85 -56.26
CA GLY A 392 -3.85 -35.41 -56.50
C GLY A 392 -3.31 -34.67 -55.26
N ASN A 393 -2.05 -34.62 -55.20
CA ASN A 393 -1.09 -33.61 -54.73
C ASN A 393 -1.43 -32.48 -53.73
N THR A 394 -0.50 -32.36 -52.81
CA THR A 394 0.17 -31.22 -52.12
C THR A 394 -0.48 -30.58 -50.89
N PRO A 395 0.34 -30.39 -49.84
CA PRO A 395 -0.09 -29.75 -48.61
C PRO A 395 0.12 -28.21 -48.64
N PRO A 396 -0.76 -27.43 -48.00
CA PRO A 396 -0.48 -26.01 -47.85
C PRO A 396 0.24 -25.71 -46.52
N SER A 397 1.10 -24.72 -46.65
CA SER A 397 1.96 -24.10 -45.66
C SER A 397 1.19 -23.55 -44.42
N ARG A 398 1.76 -23.80 -43.24
CA ARG A 398 1.45 -23.08 -42.03
C ARG A 398 2.11 -21.71 -42.04
N ASN A 399 1.33 -20.65 -41.99
CA ASN A 399 1.66 -19.38 -41.36
C ASN A 399 0.38 -18.55 -41.22
N GLY A 400 -0.15 -18.47 -40.01
CA GLY A 400 -1.18 -17.51 -39.61
C GLY A 400 -0.97 -17.15 -38.15
N PRO A 401 -1.21 -15.89 -37.72
CA PRO A 401 -0.82 -15.40 -36.43
C PRO A 401 -1.68 -16.00 -35.33
N ILE A 402 -1.01 -16.41 -34.22
CA ILE A 402 -1.67 -16.89 -33.00
C ILE A 402 -2.30 -15.67 -32.33
N SER A 403 -3.61 -15.52 -32.42
CA SER A 403 -4.42 -14.64 -31.61
C SER A 403 -4.35 -15.13 -30.18
N LYS A 404 -3.80 -14.30 -29.29
CA LYS A 404 -3.85 -14.53 -27.85
C LYS A 404 -5.29 -14.37 -27.39
N VAL A 405 -5.99 -15.47 -27.24
CA VAL A 405 -7.28 -15.51 -26.53
C VAL A 405 -7.00 -15.20 -25.06
N VAL A 406 -7.47 -14.05 -24.61
CA VAL A 406 -7.47 -13.69 -23.17
C VAL A 406 -8.31 -14.73 -22.46
N ASP A 407 -7.69 -15.43 -21.52
CA ASP A 407 -8.29 -16.55 -20.80
C ASP A 407 -9.31 -16.01 -19.76
N HIS A 408 -10.52 -15.70 -20.24
CA HIS A 408 -11.64 -15.24 -19.41
C HIS A 408 -11.96 -16.21 -18.24
N ALA A 409 -11.56 -17.50 -18.35
CA ALA A 409 -11.70 -18.46 -17.28
C ALA A 409 -10.81 -18.13 -16.07
N LYS A 410 -9.60 -17.58 -16.29
CA LYS A 410 -8.71 -17.14 -15.20
C LYS A 410 -9.22 -15.92 -14.47
N ILE A 411 -9.85 -14.99 -15.19
CA ILE A 411 -10.44 -13.79 -14.60
C ILE A 411 -11.63 -14.17 -13.73
N LYS A 412 -12.54 -14.99 -14.24
CA LYS A 412 -13.72 -15.47 -13.51
C LYS A 412 -13.33 -16.28 -12.27
N HIS A 413 -12.31 -17.13 -12.38
CA HIS A 413 -11.78 -17.89 -11.25
C HIS A 413 -11.14 -17.01 -10.16
N ALA A 414 -10.47 -15.91 -10.53
CA ALA A 414 -9.92 -14.95 -9.59
C ALA A 414 -11.03 -14.18 -8.85
N GLU A 415 -12.14 -13.89 -9.50
CA GLU A 415 -13.31 -13.25 -8.89
C GLU A 415 -14.03 -14.18 -7.90
N GLU A 416 -14.21 -15.44 -8.27
CA GLU A 416 -14.78 -16.48 -7.38
C GLU A 416 -13.94 -16.70 -6.12
N LEU A 417 -12.62 -16.68 -6.25
CA LEU A 417 -11.68 -16.76 -5.12
C LEU A 417 -11.78 -15.54 -4.19
N ARG A 418 -11.99 -14.35 -4.74
CA ARG A 418 -12.17 -13.12 -3.93
C ARG A 418 -13.49 -13.12 -3.19
N LEU A 419 -14.56 -13.59 -3.82
CA LEU A 419 -15.87 -13.71 -3.18
C LEU A 419 -15.81 -14.72 -2.02
N ALA A 420 -15.22 -15.88 -2.22
CA ALA A 420 -15.03 -16.89 -1.18
C ALA A 420 -14.19 -16.38 0.01
N ARG A 421 -13.16 -15.53 -0.24
CA ARG A 421 -12.39 -14.88 0.81
C ARG A 421 -13.21 -13.88 1.62
N ARG A 422 -14.10 -13.15 0.97
CA ARG A 422 -14.99 -12.19 1.63
C ARG A 422 -15.99 -12.92 2.51
N GLU A 423 -16.56 -14.02 2.05
CA GLU A 423 -17.49 -14.86 2.80
C GLU A 423 -16.81 -15.54 4.00
N ALA A 424 -15.60 -16.07 3.82
CA ALA A 424 -14.83 -16.68 4.91
C ALA A 424 -14.46 -15.65 6.00
N ARG A 425 -14.11 -14.41 5.62
CA ARG A 425 -13.86 -13.31 6.58
C ARG A 425 -15.13 -12.89 7.31
N ALA A 426 -16.27 -12.84 6.62
CA ALA A 426 -17.55 -12.52 7.23
C ALA A 426 -17.99 -13.61 8.22
N ALA A 427 -17.79 -14.87 7.88
CA ALA A 427 -18.07 -16.00 8.76
C ALA A 427 -17.16 -16.02 10.01
N ALA A 428 -15.86 -15.78 9.84
CA ALA A 428 -14.91 -15.68 10.94
C ALA A 428 -15.25 -14.50 11.89
N ARG A 429 -15.67 -13.36 11.34
CA ARG A 429 -16.11 -12.20 12.13
C ARG A 429 -17.40 -12.50 12.89
N LYS A 430 -18.34 -13.22 12.28
CA LYS A 430 -19.58 -13.62 12.94
C LYS A 430 -19.33 -14.63 14.07
N ALA A 431 -18.42 -15.59 13.88
CA ALA A 431 -18.00 -16.53 14.90
C ALA A 431 -17.32 -15.81 16.08
N LEU A 432 -16.42 -14.86 15.82
CA LEU A 432 -15.75 -14.06 16.85
C LEU A 432 -16.73 -13.19 17.65
N MET A 433 -17.74 -12.63 16.99
CA MET A 433 -18.80 -11.87 17.66
C MET A 433 -19.70 -12.77 18.53
N ALA A 434 -20.00 -13.99 18.08
CA ALA A 434 -20.76 -14.96 18.86
C ALA A 434 -19.98 -15.42 20.10
N GLU A 435 -18.69 -15.65 19.97
CA GLU A 435 -17.80 -16.03 21.08
C GLU A 435 -17.67 -14.89 22.13
N ARG A 436 -17.59 -13.65 21.68
CA ARG A 436 -17.60 -12.46 22.57
C ARG A 436 -18.92 -12.28 23.29
N ALA A 437 -20.05 -12.54 22.62
CA ALA A 437 -21.38 -12.50 23.24
C ALA A 437 -21.56 -13.62 24.28
N ALA A 438 -21.05 -14.81 24.00
CA ALA A 438 -21.07 -15.93 24.95
C ALA A 438 -20.17 -15.69 26.17
N GLY A 439 -19.00 -15.06 25.98
CA GLY A 439 -18.07 -14.72 27.06
C GLY A 439 -18.54 -13.56 27.96
N ALA A 440 -19.41 -12.68 27.47
CA ALA A 440 -19.99 -11.59 28.25
C ALA A 440 -21.11 -12.06 29.21
N GLY A 441 -21.77 -13.18 28.91
CA GLY A 441 -22.83 -13.76 29.75
C GLY A 441 -22.34 -14.55 30.98
N SER A 442 -21.03 -14.80 31.08
CA SER A 442 -20.44 -15.63 32.16
C SER A 442 -19.89 -14.84 33.35
N LYS A 443 -20.03 -13.49 33.37
CA LYS A 443 -19.51 -12.63 34.46
C LYS A 443 -20.58 -12.04 35.39
N THR A 444 -21.82 -12.53 35.32
CA THR A 444 -22.88 -12.16 36.28
C THR A 444 -23.45 -13.45 36.87
N LYS A 445 -22.74 -14.04 37.79
CA LYS A 445 -23.26 -14.83 38.94
C LYS A 445 -22.26 -14.80 40.06
#